data_5ad0180c2416f3434a5408ebf98637c3
#
_entry.id   5ad0180c2416f3434a5408ebf98637c3
#
_cell.length_a   1.000
_cell.length_b   1.000
_cell.length_c   1.000
_cell.angle_alpha   90.00
_cell.angle_beta   90.00
_cell.angle_gamma   90.00
#
_symmetry.space_group_name_H-M   'P 1'
#
loop_
_entity.id
_entity.type
_entity.pdbx_description
1 polymer ?
#
loop_
_entity_poly.entity_id
_entity_poly.type
_entity_poly.pdbx_seq_one_letter_code
_entity_poly.pdbx_strand_id
1 'polypeptide(L)'
;LTSINPVTRKVLRRRLAKKTLPWLSAALPFVLLICVAAFSISFALHVEAQQKGKLSKPRQLDKGITWQRDPVTGELNLGPGLINGSEGEKSGEPRAGVIGSATVRLVPVTCSVLGGDSAVIKGLNSGNFRVYDDEVERPIQYFSAPSSDPARVAMVIDASPSVFPDSVQMRGAESALVDALAPNDEVAVVDFAAHTFLQVGFSSDRELLHRAIGRVDVRELLGDTGGSNIYEAVYLTARQLFSAPRGPQAIVLITDGEDSGLGLTTDPASAAPPAGPRGMSFDRLTFEDLARTLAAANIQVFAISTENRPKIMTAAWLAKHADATLVTPDARKLGIPPYTLYLAELVRRTGGQLYFLREAQSLSDTLRQIAQRVSAEYLLGFTPLPSTDSDAPHRGWHSLRIEVVGRTDATVVHQAAYYVPATR
;
A
#
# COMPACT_ATOMS: atom_id res chain seq x y z
N LEU A 1 62.11 7.56 51.03
CA LEU A 1 61.30 6.56 51.74
C LEU A 1 62.10 5.43 52.35
N THR A 2 63.21 5.79 53.05
CA THR A 2 64.15 4.89 53.74
C THR A 2 64.31 5.30 55.15
N SER A 3 63.29 5.14 56.01
CA SER A 3 63.46 5.04 57.46
C SER A 3 62.10 4.79 58.14
N ILE A 4 61.54 3.58 57.96
CA ILE A 4 60.48 3.13 58.85
C ILE A 4 60.90 1.83 59.48
N ASN A 5 60.97 1.90 60.82
CA ASN A 5 61.37 0.83 61.74
C ASN A 5 60.57 -0.50 61.46
N PRO A 6 61.23 -1.66 61.39
CA PRO A 6 60.62 -2.96 61.06
C PRO A 6 59.45 -3.37 61.96
N VAL A 7 59.40 -2.82 63.22
CA VAL A 7 58.28 -3.11 64.16
C VAL A 7 56.98 -2.43 63.70
N THR A 8 57.06 -1.21 63.15
CA THR A 8 55.88 -0.49 62.63
C THR A 8 55.30 -1.10 61.36
N ARG A 9 56.14 -1.70 60.53
CA ARG A 9 55.73 -2.44 59.35
C ARG A 9 54.91 -3.71 59.66
N LYS A 10 55.23 -4.37 60.78
CA LYS A 10 54.53 -5.60 61.22
C LYS A 10 53.16 -5.30 61.84
N VAL A 11 53.01 -4.14 62.50
CA VAL A 11 51.74 -3.72 63.07
C VAL A 11 50.78 -3.19 62.00
N LEU A 12 51.30 -2.49 60.99
CA LEU A 12 50.48 -1.99 59.85
C LEU A 12 49.95 -3.12 58.99
N ARG A 13 50.77 -4.19 58.74
CA ARG A 13 50.30 -5.37 58.02
C ARG A 13 49.27 -6.18 58.81
N ARG A 14 49.31 -6.21 60.14
CA ARG A 14 48.29 -6.89 60.97
C ARG A 14 46.99 -6.10 61.09
N ARG A 15 46.98 -4.79 60.91
CA ARG A 15 45.73 -3.96 60.91
C ARG A 15 45.02 -3.95 59.55
N LEU A 16 45.75 -4.11 58.44
CA LEU A 16 45.15 -4.20 57.11
C LEU A 16 44.57 -5.58 56.79
N ALA A 17 45.06 -6.64 57.44
CA ALA A 17 44.57 -8.02 57.24
C ALA A 17 43.29 -8.38 58.02
N LYS A 18 42.76 -7.49 58.84
CA LYS A 18 41.55 -7.71 59.69
C LYS A 18 40.33 -6.88 59.33
N LYS A 19 40.31 -6.20 58.17
CA LYS A 19 39.11 -5.49 57.66
C LYS A 19 38.75 -5.94 56.25
N THR A 20 38.76 -7.24 55.93
CA THR A 20 37.96 -7.75 54.81
C THR A 20 36.54 -7.91 55.35
N LEU A 21 35.64 -6.98 55.01
CA LEU A 21 34.23 -7.09 55.33
C LEU A 21 33.66 -8.34 54.66
N PRO A 22 33.15 -9.31 55.43
CA PRO A 22 32.72 -10.61 54.88
C PRO A 22 31.55 -10.47 53.91
N TRP A 23 30.85 -9.35 53.87
CA TRP A 23 29.76 -9.10 52.94
C TRP A 23 30.22 -8.70 51.54
N LEU A 24 31.49 -8.22 51.34
CA LEU A 24 32.02 -7.95 50.02
C LEU A 24 32.29 -9.24 49.22
N SER A 25 32.67 -10.33 49.88
CA SER A 25 32.87 -11.62 49.17
C SER A 25 31.56 -12.30 48.78
N ALA A 26 30.45 -12.00 49.47
CA ALA A 26 29.14 -12.54 49.11
C ALA A 26 28.43 -11.67 48.04
N ALA A 27 28.76 -10.38 47.97
CA ALA A 27 28.16 -9.44 47.00
C ALA A 27 28.78 -9.53 45.58
N LEU A 28 30.08 -9.88 45.50
CA LEU A 28 30.82 -9.94 44.24
C LEU A 28 30.20 -10.87 43.19
N PRO A 29 29.77 -12.11 43.50
CA PRO A 29 29.12 -12.95 42.51
C PRO A 29 27.73 -12.43 42.09
N PHE A 30 27.00 -11.75 42.99
CA PHE A 30 25.71 -11.15 42.65
C PHE A 30 25.88 -9.93 41.71
N VAL A 31 26.85 -9.08 41.96
CA VAL A 31 27.16 -7.95 41.06
C VAL A 31 27.64 -8.43 39.70
N LEU A 32 28.48 -9.45 39.68
CA LEU A 32 28.94 -10.07 38.43
C LEU A 32 27.76 -10.69 37.63
N LEU A 33 26.83 -11.34 38.29
CA LEU A 33 25.64 -11.94 37.68
C LEU A 33 24.71 -10.85 37.09
N ILE A 34 24.53 -9.75 37.82
CA ILE A 34 23.73 -8.58 37.32
C ILE A 34 24.41 -7.94 36.12
N CYS A 35 25.74 -7.76 36.15
CA CYS A 35 26.49 -7.22 35.02
C CYS A 35 26.44 -8.13 33.79
N VAL A 36 26.56 -9.43 33.96
CA VAL A 36 26.45 -10.42 32.86
C VAL A 36 25.02 -10.42 32.30
N ALA A 37 23.99 -10.39 33.16
CA ALA A 37 22.59 -10.32 32.72
C ALA A 37 22.29 -9.00 31.99
N ALA A 38 22.76 -7.84 32.50
CA ALA A 38 22.62 -6.54 31.85
C ALA A 38 23.36 -6.49 30.51
N PHE A 39 24.56 -7.08 30.42
CA PHE A 39 25.32 -7.17 29.17
C PHE A 39 24.62 -8.09 28.16
N SER A 40 24.09 -9.24 28.62
CA SER A 40 23.35 -10.16 27.77
C SER A 40 22.05 -9.54 27.23
N ILE A 41 21.32 -8.80 28.07
CA ILE A 41 20.10 -8.07 27.66
C ILE A 41 20.47 -6.94 26.69
N SER A 42 21.51 -6.15 26.98
CA SER A 42 21.99 -5.09 26.09
C SER A 42 22.50 -5.65 24.76
N PHE A 43 23.21 -6.78 24.78
CA PHE A 43 23.68 -7.45 23.58
C PHE A 43 22.51 -8.04 22.77
N ALA A 44 21.52 -8.65 23.43
CA ALA A 44 20.31 -9.16 22.75
C ALA A 44 19.51 -8.01 22.12
N LEU A 45 19.31 -6.91 22.82
CA LEU A 45 18.67 -5.69 22.30
C LEU A 45 19.47 -5.07 21.15
N HIS A 46 20.79 -5.10 21.21
CA HIS A 46 21.64 -4.59 20.13
C HIS A 46 21.63 -5.50 18.90
N VAL A 47 21.62 -6.81 19.09
CA VAL A 47 21.46 -7.81 18.00
C VAL A 47 20.07 -7.70 17.38
N GLU A 48 19.02 -7.52 18.19
CA GLU A 48 17.65 -7.35 17.71
C GLU A 48 17.47 -6.02 16.95
N ALA A 49 18.11 -4.93 17.42
CA ALA A 49 18.16 -3.66 16.72
C ALA A 49 18.94 -3.75 15.39
N GLN A 50 20.05 -4.51 15.36
CA GLN A 50 20.79 -4.78 14.12
C GLN A 50 20.03 -5.68 13.14
N GLN A 51 19.17 -6.60 13.63
CA GLN A 51 18.32 -7.42 12.77
C GLN A 51 17.11 -6.62 12.23
N LYS A 52 16.51 -5.72 13.01
CA LYS A 52 15.44 -4.83 12.55
C LYS A 52 15.86 -3.90 11.41
N GLY A 53 17.13 -3.55 11.32
CA GLY A 53 17.66 -2.67 10.27
C GLY A 53 18.21 -3.39 9.02
N LYS A 54 18.17 -4.72 8.93
CA LYS A 54 18.80 -5.43 7.82
C LYS A 54 17.80 -5.67 6.70
N LEU A 55 18.02 -5.00 5.56
CA LEU A 55 17.20 -5.19 4.37
C LEU A 55 17.40 -6.61 3.83
N SER A 56 16.34 -7.42 3.79
CA SER A 56 16.33 -8.77 3.21
C SER A 56 16.54 -8.73 1.69
N LYS A 57 16.78 -9.87 1.06
CA LYS A 57 16.75 -9.95 -0.41
C LYS A 57 15.35 -9.67 -0.92
N PRO A 58 15.20 -8.99 -2.08
CA PRO A 58 13.90 -8.79 -2.70
C PRO A 58 13.19 -10.13 -2.95
N ARG A 59 11.89 -10.16 -2.66
CA ARG A 59 11.04 -11.34 -2.89
C ARG A 59 10.24 -11.15 -4.18
N GLN A 60 10.42 -12.03 -5.14
CA GLN A 60 9.64 -12.03 -6.37
C GLN A 60 8.20 -12.47 -6.06
N LEU A 61 7.22 -11.62 -6.39
CA LEU A 61 5.80 -11.85 -6.06
C LEU A 61 5.08 -12.73 -7.09
N ASP A 62 5.49 -12.69 -8.35
CA ASP A 62 4.92 -13.45 -9.46
C ASP A 62 5.54 -14.84 -9.66
N LYS A 63 6.59 -15.19 -8.89
CA LYS A 63 7.29 -16.47 -9.02
C LYS A 63 6.40 -17.66 -8.66
N GLY A 64 6.17 -18.54 -9.64
CA GLY A 64 5.43 -19.79 -9.45
C GLY A 64 3.91 -19.59 -9.30
N ILE A 65 3.40 -18.39 -9.63
CA ILE A 65 1.95 -18.14 -9.67
C ILE A 65 1.31 -18.95 -10.77
N THR A 66 0.19 -19.58 -10.42
CA THR A 66 -0.76 -20.13 -11.38
C THR A 66 -2.07 -19.38 -11.24
N TRP A 67 -2.59 -18.91 -12.37
CA TRP A 67 -3.86 -18.22 -12.42
C TRP A 67 -4.98 -19.27 -12.62
N GLN A 68 -6.03 -19.18 -11.83
CA GLN A 68 -7.19 -20.06 -11.95
C GLN A 68 -8.46 -19.24 -11.83
N ARG A 69 -9.33 -19.33 -12.83
CA ARG A 69 -10.63 -18.68 -12.78
C ARG A 69 -11.67 -19.67 -12.26
N ASP A 70 -12.39 -19.27 -11.22
CA ASP A 70 -13.51 -20.05 -10.69
C ASP A 70 -14.61 -20.14 -11.77
N PRO A 71 -14.99 -21.34 -12.20
CA PRO A 71 -15.96 -21.50 -13.29
C PRO A 71 -17.39 -21.08 -12.91
N VAL A 72 -17.68 -20.95 -11.61
CA VAL A 72 -19.02 -20.58 -11.12
C VAL A 72 -19.10 -19.08 -10.85
N THR A 73 -18.13 -18.51 -10.14
CA THR A 73 -18.12 -17.08 -9.77
C THR A 73 -17.45 -16.22 -10.83
N GLY A 74 -16.61 -16.78 -11.68
CA GLY A 74 -15.75 -16.05 -12.61
C GLY A 74 -14.60 -15.30 -11.94
N GLU A 75 -14.40 -15.49 -10.63
CA GLU A 75 -13.30 -14.84 -9.88
C GLU A 75 -11.95 -15.44 -10.24
N LEU A 76 -10.95 -14.56 -10.40
CA LEU A 76 -9.58 -14.97 -10.64
C LEU A 76 -8.89 -15.24 -9.30
N ASN A 77 -8.35 -16.44 -9.14
CA ASN A 77 -7.66 -16.89 -7.94
C ASN A 77 -6.18 -17.15 -8.23
N LEU A 78 -5.35 -16.96 -7.21
CA LEU A 78 -3.96 -17.39 -7.21
C LEU A 78 -3.90 -18.86 -6.77
N GLY A 79 -3.36 -19.73 -7.59
CA GLY A 79 -3.18 -21.14 -7.26
C GLY A 79 -2.16 -21.37 -6.13
N PRO A 80 -2.11 -22.57 -5.53
CA PRO A 80 -1.43 -22.87 -4.26
C PRO A 80 0.11 -22.79 -4.28
N GLY A 81 0.74 -22.27 -5.32
CA GLY A 81 2.21 -22.27 -5.47
C GLY A 81 2.97 -21.21 -4.68
N LEU A 82 2.33 -20.30 -3.94
CA LEU A 82 2.99 -19.07 -3.44
C LEU A 82 2.98 -18.82 -1.94
N ILE A 83 2.51 -19.76 -1.14
CA ILE A 83 2.52 -19.54 0.31
C ILE A 83 3.70 -20.28 0.95
N ASN A 84 4.92 -19.92 0.57
CA ASN A 84 6.12 -20.31 1.31
C ASN A 84 6.86 -19.05 1.76
N GLY A 85 6.42 -18.45 2.87
CA GLY A 85 7.12 -17.27 3.39
C GLY A 85 6.58 -16.65 4.66
N SER A 86 5.76 -17.35 5.44
CA SER A 86 5.63 -17.18 6.89
C SER A 86 4.76 -18.34 7.40
N GLU A 87 5.35 -19.16 8.26
CA GLU A 87 4.59 -20.15 9.03
C GLU A 87 3.54 -19.38 9.86
N GLY A 88 2.26 -19.58 9.55
CA GLY A 88 1.20 -19.24 10.48
C GLY A 88 -0.06 -18.55 9.99
N GLU A 89 -0.14 -18.01 8.78
CA GLU A 89 -1.42 -17.47 8.30
C GLU A 89 -1.86 -18.17 7.02
N LYS A 90 -2.92 -18.96 7.14
CA LYS A 90 -3.69 -19.46 5.99
C LYS A 90 -4.07 -18.25 5.16
N SER A 91 -3.76 -18.28 3.86
CA SER A 91 -4.20 -17.28 2.88
C SER A 91 -5.70 -17.08 3.03
N GLY A 92 -6.06 -16.06 3.80
CA GLY A 92 -7.44 -15.59 3.82
C GLY A 92 -7.72 -14.98 2.47
N GLU A 93 -8.75 -15.49 1.77
CA GLU A 93 -9.45 -14.69 0.77
C GLU A 93 -9.59 -13.26 1.30
N PRO A 94 -9.54 -12.20 0.44
CA PRO A 94 -9.91 -10.87 0.89
C PRO A 94 -11.35 -10.95 1.34
N ARG A 95 -11.53 -11.20 2.64
CA ARG A 95 -12.82 -11.16 3.27
C ARG A 95 -13.22 -9.71 3.26
N ALA A 96 -14.29 -9.37 2.58
CA ALA A 96 -15.02 -8.16 2.85
C ALA A 96 -15.07 -8.01 4.37
N GLY A 97 -14.51 -6.91 4.89
CA GLY A 97 -14.17 -6.78 6.30
C GLY A 97 -15.34 -7.13 7.21
N VAL A 98 -15.22 -8.23 7.94
CA VAL A 98 -16.15 -8.54 9.03
C VAL A 98 -15.70 -7.70 10.21
N ILE A 99 -16.35 -6.57 10.41
CA ILE A 99 -16.21 -5.78 11.63
C ILE A 99 -17.33 -6.24 12.57
N GLY A 100 -16.98 -7.06 13.56
CA GLY A 100 -17.90 -7.45 14.64
C GLY A 100 -18.41 -8.88 14.64
N SER A 101 -18.74 -9.39 15.82
CA SER A 101 -19.12 -10.78 16.13
C SER A 101 -20.58 -11.17 15.82
N ALA A 102 -21.26 -10.47 14.95
CA ALA A 102 -22.59 -10.83 14.46
C ALA A 102 -22.60 -10.75 12.94
N THR A 103 -23.29 -11.63 12.30
CA THR A 103 -23.47 -11.97 10.89
C THR A 103 -23.82 -10.79 9.94
N VAL A 104 -23.54 -9.55 10.29
CA VAL A 104 -23.78 -8.39 9.43
C VAL A 104 -22.49 -8.05 8.69
N ARG A 105 -22.50 -8.29 7.38
CA ARG A 105 -21.39 -7.95 6.49
C ARG A 105 -21.43 -6.46 6.20
N LEU A 106 -20.55 -5.68 6.86
CA LEU A 106 -20.40 -4.26 6.56
C LEU A 106 -19.48 -4.08 5.36
N VAL A 107 -19.84 -3.14 4.50
CA VAL A 107 -18.97 -2.63 3.42
C VAL A 107 -18.16 -1.47 3.99
N PRO A 108 -16.83 -1.60 4.10
CA PRO A 108 -15.97 -0.49 4.48
C PRO A 108 -15.74 0.41 3.27
N VAL A 109 -15.84 1.73 3.46
CA VAL A 109 -15.48 2.72 2.44
C VAL A 109 -14.66 3.83 3.07
N THR A 110 -13.55 4.17 2.44
CA THR A 110 -12.74 5.33 2.82
C THR A 110 -13.15 6.55 2.01
N CYS A 111 -13.10 7.71 2.66
CA CYS A 111 -13.30 8.98 1.99
C CYS A 111 -12.42 10.09 2.58
N SER A 112 -12.01 11.02 1.72
CA SER A 112 -11.39 12.29 2.10
C SER A 112 -12.37 13.42 1.92
N VAL A 113 -12.38 14.38 2.83
CA VAL A 113 -13.18 15.60 2.71
C VAL A 113 -12.25 16.77 2.45
N LEU A 114 -12.43 17.45 1.32
CA LEU A 114 -11.61 18.57 0.87
C LEU A 114 -12.40 19.85 0.93
N GLY A 115 -11.80 20.93 1.44
CA GLY A 115 -12.32 22.27 1.36
C GLY A 115 -12.17 22.89 -0.03
N GLY A 116 -12.71 24.09 -0.22
CA GLY A 116 -12.61 24.82 -1.49
C GLY A 116 -11.18 25.17 -1.92
N ASP A 117 -10.25 25.17 -0.97
CA ASP A 117 -8.79 25.32 -1.19
C ASP A 117 -8.06 23.99 -1.40
N SER A 118 -8.80 22.89 -1.54
CA SER A 118 -8.30 21.52 -1.61
C SER A 118 -7.58 21.01 -0.33
N ALA A 119 -7.62 21.75 0.76
CA ALA A 119 -7.12 21.31 2.04
C ALA A 119 -8.01 20.23 2.65
N VAL A 120 -7.40 19.24 3.32
CA VAL A 120 -8.15 18.16 3.95
C VAL A 120 -8.86 18.66 5.21
N ILE A 121 -10.17 18.43 5.30
CA ILE A 121 -11.00 18.75 6.46
C ILE A 121 -10.99 17.59 7.43
N LYS A 122 -10.52 17.84 8.66
CA LYS A 122 -10.50 16.89 9.77
C LYS A 122 -11.53 17.27 10.83
N GLY A 123 -11.78 16.38 11.79
CA GLY A 123 -12.63 16.65 12.96
C GLY A 123 -14.15 16.48 12.70
N LEU A 124 -14.54 15.87 11.59
CA LEU A 124 -15.93 15.49 11.35
C LEU A 124 -16.26 14.22 12.15
N ASN A 125 -17.52 14.04 12.47
CA ASN A 125 -18.07 12.86 13.13
C ASN A 125 -19.09 12.14 12.23
N SER A 126 -19.57 10.97 12.61
CA SER A 126 -20.51 10.16 11.82
C SER A 126 -21.78 10.92 11.42
N GLY A 127 -22.27 11.82 12.28
CA GLY A 127 -23.47 12.63 11.99
C GLY A 127 -23.31 13.64 10.87
N ASN A 128 -22.06 13.96 10.50
CA ASN A 128 -21.76 14.84 9.38
C ASN A 128 -21.85 14.14 8.01
N PHE A 129 -21.96 12.83 7.96
CA PHE A 129 -21.95 12.07 6.71
C PHE A 129 -23.32 11.48 6.39
N ARG A 130 -23.60 11.37 5.07
CA ARG A 130 -24.69 10.57 4.50
C ARG A 130 -24.07 9.65 3.45
N VAL A 131 -24.44 8.38 3.50
CA VAL A 131 -23.99 7.36 2.55
C VAL A 131 -25.19 6.87 1.75
N TYR A 132 -25.05 6.81 0.44
CA TYR A 132 -26.08 6.32 -0.47
C TYR A 132 -25.52 5.13 -1.25
N ASP A 133 -26.29 4.04 -1.23
CA ASP A 133 -26.04 2.80 -1.94
C ASP A 133 -27.11 2.66 -3.02
N ASP A 134 -26.73 2.72 -4.30
CA ASP A 134 -27.67 2.78 -5.44
C ASP A 134 -28.76 3.85 -5.22
N GLU A 135 -28.34 5.06 -4.81
CA GLU A 135 -29.16 6.22 -4.48
C GLU A 135 -30.09 6.04 -3.23
N VAL A 136 -29.99 4.92 -2.51
CA VAL A 136 -30.75 4.69 -1.26
C VAL A 136 -29.86 5.01 -0.06
N GLU A 137 -30.32 5.94 0.79
CA GLU A 137 -29.58 6.31 2.01
C GLU A 137 -29.43 5.10 2.93
N ARG A 138 -28.19 4.86 3.41
CA ARG A 138 -27.84 3.79 4.33
C ARG A 138 -27.33 4.32 5.66
N PRO A 139 -27.76 3.74 6.78
CA PRO A 139 -27.23 4.13 8.08
C PRO A 139 -25.75 3.75 8.20
N ILE A 140 -24.93 4.67 8.70
CA ILE A 140 -23.53 4.42 9.04
C ILE A 140 -23.49 3.62 10.33
N GLN A 141 -23.00 2.38 10.27
CA GLN A 141 -22.93 1.45 11.41
C GLN A 141 -21.53 1.39 12.01
N TYR A 142 -20.53 1.81 11.25
CA TYR A 142 -19.15 1.95 11.70
C TYR A 142 -18.58 3.28 11.22
N PHE A 143 -17.80 3.90 12.10
CA PHE A 143 -17.12 5.16 11.80
C PHE A 143 -15.76 5.19 12.48
N SER A 144 -14.71 5.49 11.70
CA SER A 144 -13.39 5.78 12.23
C SER A 144 -12.91 7.13 11.66
N ALA A 145 -12.49 8.00 12.56
CA ALA A 145 -11.92 9.30 12.20
C ALA A 145 -10.44 9.14 11.77
N PRO A 146 -9.91 10.10 11.01
CA PRO A 146 -8.49 10.13 10.67
C PRO A 146 -7.59 9.97 11.90
N SER A 147 -6.48 9.26 11.74
CA SER A 147 -5.48 8.98 12.78
C SER A 147 -5.89 7.99 13.87
N SER A 148 -7.07 7.36 13.78
CA SER A 148 -7.46 6.31 14.73
C SER A 148 -6.68 5.02 14.49
N ASP A 149 -6.45 4.69 13.22
CA ASP A 149 -5.72 3.49 12.79
C ASP A 149 -4.60 3.87 11.83
N PRO A 150 -3.41 3.24 11.90
CA PRO A 150 -2.30 3.51 10.99
C PRO A 150 -2.70 3.24 9.53
N ALA A 151 -2.32 4.15 8.64
CA ALA A 151 -2.47 3.95 7.22
C ALA A 151 -1.43 2.93 6.70
N ARG A 152 -1.81 2.16 5.69
CA ARG A 152 -0.94 1.25 4.95
C ARG A 152 -0.80 1.69 3.51
N VAL A 153 0.40 2.04 3.11
CA VAL A 153 0.69 2.54 1.76
C VAL A 153 1.69 1.62 1.08
N ALA A 154 1.32 1.00 -0.04
CA ALA A 154 2.28 0.30 -0.89
C ALA A 154 2.73 1.24 -2.01
N MET A 155 4.02 1.54 -2.08
CA MET A 155 4.63 2.18 -3.24
C MET A 155 4.92 1.11 -4.27
N VAL A 156 4.36 1.25 -5.48
CA VAL A 156 4.54 0.33 -6.61
C VAL A 156 5.22 1.12 -7.73
N ILE A 157 6.50 0.84 -7.93
CA ILE A 157 7.41 1.64 -8.72
C ILE A 157 7.76 0.91 -10.02
N ASP A 158 7.48 1.54 -11.14
CA ASP A 158 7.89 1.06 -12.45
C ASP A 158 9.41 1.19 -12.61
N ALA A 159 10.08 0.06 -12.80
CA ALA A 159 11.51 -0.05 -13.01
C ALA A 159 11.84 -0.44 -14.47
N SER A 160 10.89 -0.26 -15.39
CA SER A 160 11.10 -0.49 -16.82
C SER A 160 12.01 0.57 -17.45
N PRO A 161 12.65 0.25 -18.58
CA PRO A 161 13.57 1.17 -19.25
C PRO A 161 12.94 2.48 -19.71
N SER A 162 11.65 2.48 -20.04
CA SER A 162 10.92 3.68 -20.51
C SER A 162 10.82 4.76 -19.43
N VAL A 163 10.78 4.37 -18.15
CA VAL A 163 10.69 5.27 -16.98
C VAL A 163 12.07 5.74 -16.51
N PHE A 164 13.15 5.10 -16.97
CA PHE A 164 14.52 5.36 -16.51
C PHE A 164 14.99 6.82 -16.59
N PRO A 165 14.70 7.61 -17.65
CA PRO A 165 15.15 9.00 -17.71
C PRO A 165 14.74 9.85 -16.51
N ASP A 166 13.62 9.52 -15.88
CA ASP A 166 13.04 10.24 -14.74
C ASP A 166 13.43 9.63 -13.38
N SER A 167 14.11 8.47 -13.37
CA SER A 167 14.39 7.67 -12.16
C SER A 167 15.18 8.41 -11.08
N VAL A 168 16.12 9.30 -11.45
CA VAL A 168 16.91 10.07 -10.47
C VAL A 168 16.02 11.09 -9.74
N GLN A 169 15.14 11.76 -10.47
CA GLN A 169 14.18 12.70 -9.88
C GLN A 169 13.15 11.96 -9.02
N MET A 170 12.73 10.77 -9.44
CA MET A 170 11.77 9.93 -8.73
C MET A 170 12.29 9.49 -7.36
N ARG A 171 13.51 8.96 -7.26
CA ARG A 171 14.08 8.46 -5.99
C ARG A 171 14.10 9.47 -4.86
N GLY A 172 14.43 10.73 -5.16
CA GLY A 172 14.38 11.79 -4.15
C GLY A 172 12.96 12.12 -3.68
N ALA A 173 11.99 11.97 -4.58
CA ALA A 173 10.60 12.28 -4.31
C ALA A 173 9.88 11.13 -3.58
N GLU A 174 10.19 9.88 -3.88
CA GLU A 174 9.65 8.70 -3.21
C GLU A 174 9.97 8.73 -1.71
N SER A 175 11.17 9.20 -1.35
CA SER A 175 11.54 9.45 0.04
C SER A 175 10.64 10.50 0.71
N ALA A 176 10.16 11.50 -0.03
CA ALA A 176 9.28 12.52 0.51
C ALA A 176 7.88 11.99 0.90
N LEU A 177 7.37 10.95 0.24
CA LEU A 177 6.15 10.25 0.67
C LEU A 177 6.38 9.64 2.06
N VAL A 178 7.46 8.86 2.19
CA VAL A 178 7.82 8.17 3.43
C VAL A 178 7.94 9.17 4.60
N ASP A 179 8.60 10.30 4.37
CA ASP A 179 8.83 11.32 5.41
C ASP A 179 7.55 12.10 5.78
N ALA A 180 6.57 12.17 4.88
CA ALA A 180 5.34 12.93 5.08
C ALA A 180 4.22 12.14 5.77
N LEU A 181 4.30 10.81 5.80
CA LEU A 181 3.33 9.96 6.49
C LEU A 181 3.46 10.09 8.01
N ALA A 182 2.39 9.80 8.74
CA ALA A 182 2.40 9.80 10.20
C ALA A 182 3.39 8.75 10.74
N PRO A 183 3.97 8.93 11.95
CA PRO A 183 5.03 8.06 12.46
C PRO A 183 4.66 6.57 12.53
N ASN A 184 3.39 6.26 12.75
CA ASN A 184 2.88 4.89 12.86
C ASN A 184 2.38 4.32 11.52
N ASP A 185 2.28 5.15 10.47
CA ASP A 185 1.87 4.67 9.16
C ASP A 185 2.93 3.73 8.60
N GLU A 186 2.47 2.68 7.94
CA GLU A 186 3.31 1.62 7.39
C GLU A 186 3.42 1.75 5.86
N VAL A 187 4.64 1.60 5.34
CA VAL A 187 4.91 1.60 3.91
C VAL A 187 5.50 0.27 3.49
N ALA A 188 5.06 -0.26 2.37
CA ALA A 188 5.72 -1.33 1.62
C ALA A 188 6.30 -0.77 0.33
N VAL A 189 7.44 -1.29 -0.12
CA VAL A 189 8.08 -0.90 -1.38
C VAL A 189 8.11 -2.10 -2.32
N VAL A 190 7.49 -1.94 -3.46
CA VAL A 190 7.40 -2.91 -4.55
C VAL A 190 7.95 -2.26 -5.81
N ASP A 191 8.74 -2.95 -6.59
CA ASP A 191 9.12 -2.54 -7.93
C ASP A 191 8.75 -3.60 -8.95
N PHE A 192 8.55 -3.19 -10.17
CA PHE A 192 8.20 -4.09 -11.25
C PHE A 192 8.73 -3.64 -12.62
N ALA A 193 8.87 -4.60 -13.50
CA ALA A 193 8.96 -4.48 -14.94
C ALA A 193 8.20 -5.69 -15.53
N ALA A 194 8.86 -6.63 -16.20
CA ALA A 194 8.23 -7.91 -16.57
C ALA A 194 7.87 -8.77 -15.35
N HIS A 195 8.63 -8.62 -14.27
CA HIS A 195 8.42 -9.31 -12.98
C HIS A 195 8.23 -8.32 -11.83
N THR A 196 7.50 -8.76 -10.79
CA THR A 196 7.19 -7.95 -9.62
C THR A 196 8.00 -8.38 -8.40
N PHE A 197 8.65 -7.42 -7.71
CA PHE A 197 9.49 -7.68 -6.56
C PHE A 197 9.10 -6.85 -5.35
N LEU A 198 8.92 -7.50 -4.22
CA LEU A 198 8.80 -6.86 -2.92
C LEU A 198 10.20 -6.55 -2.37
N GLN A 199 10.53 -5.28 -2.27
CA GLN A 199 11.79 -4.80 -1.70
C GLN A 199 11.75 -4.83 -0.17
N VAL A 200 10.63 -4.40 0.41
CA VAL A 200 10.35 -4.47 1.84
C VAL A 200 8.83 -4.51 2.06
N GLY A 201 8.38 -5.36 2.99
CA GLY A 201 6.99 -5.40 3.44
C GLY A 201 6.61 -4.18 4.28
N PHE A 202 5.35 -4.11 4.72
CA PHE A 202 4.88 -3.00 5.53
C PHE A 202 5.75 -2.76 6.76
N SER A 203 6.25 -1.54 6.88
CA SER A 203 7.12 -1.09 7.96
C SER A 203 6.93 0.40 8.22
N SER A 204 7.09 0.83 9.47
CA SER A 204 7.19 2.23 9.87
C SER A 204 8.66 2.68 10.07
N ASP A 205 9.65 1.79 9.87
CA ASP A 205 11.07 2.10 9.94
C ASP A 205 11.52 2.91 8.72
N ARG A 206 11.62 4.23 8.88
CA ARG A 206 11.94 5.17 7.80
C ARG A 206 13.31 4.90 7.17
N GLU A 207 14.32 4.53 7.95
CA GLU A 207 15.65 4.21 7.43
C GLU A 207 15.64 2.93 6.57
N LEU A 208 14.88 1.93 6.99
CA LEU A 208 14.69 0.70 6.23
C LEU A 208 13.99 0.99 4.89
N LEU A 209 12.96 1.84 4.91
CA LEU A 209 12.19 2.25 3.74
C LEU A 209 13.06 3.05 2.75
N HIS A 210 13.84 4.03 3.21
CA HIS A 210 14.78 4.78 2.36
C HIS A 210 15.82 3.87 1.70
N ARG A 211 16.34 2.89 2.43
CA ARG A 211 17.27 1.91 1.85
C ARG A 211 16.57 1.00 0.82
N ALA A 212 15.29 0.65 1.04
CA ALA A 212 14.52 -0.14 0.08
C ALA A 212 14.26 0.63 -1.21
N ILE A 213 13.87 1.91 -1.11
CA ILE A 213 13.71 2.82 -2.26
C ILE A 213 15.03 2.96 -3.02
N GLY A 214 16.14 3.20 -2.31
CA GLY A 214 17.47 3.31 -2.92
C GLY A 214 17.97 2.04 -3.63
N ARG A 215 17.30 0.89 -3.42
CA ARG A 215 17.62 -0.39 -4.06
C ARG A 215 16.83 -0.62 -5.36
N VAL A 216 15.79 0.18 -5.62
CA VAL A 216 15.03 0.08 -6.87
C VAL A 216 15.93 0.52 -8.03
N ASP A 217 16.30 -0.44 -8.86
CA ASP A 217 17.15 -0.26 -10.03
C ASP A 217 16.39 -0.56 -11.31
N VAL A 218 16.91 -0.09 -12.43
CA VAL A 218 16.35 -0.45 -13.73
C VAL A 218 16.52 -1.94 -13.98
N ARG A 219 15.41 -2.62 -14.14
CA ARG A 219 15.35 -4.09 -14.27
C ARG A 219 16.02 -4.61 -15.53
N GLU A 220 16.06 -3.81 -16.61
CA GLU A 220 16.79 -4.19 -17.81
C GLU A 220 18.28 -4.47 -17.54
N LEU A 221 18.90 -3.67 -16.66
CA LEU A 221 20.29 -3.87 -16.25
C LEU A 221 20.48 -5.19 -15.49
N LEU A 222 19.40 -5.76 -14.96
CA LEU A 222 19.37 -7.04 -14.27
C LEU A 222 18.91 -8.19 -15.17
N GLY A 223 18.71 -7.94 -16.49
CA GLY A 223 18.31 -8.95 -17.47
C GLY A 223 16.79 -9.17 -17.56
N ASP A 224 15.97 -8.30 -16.99
CA ASP A 224 14.51 -8.34 -17.11
C ASP A 224 14.05 -7.49 -18.31
N THR A 225 13.97 -8.13 -19.50
CA THR A 225 13.70 -7.46 -20.79
C THR A 225 12.26 -7.66 -21.28
N GLY A 226 11.36 -8.18 -20.45
CA GLY A 226 10.03 -8.64 -20.85
C GLY A 226 8.93 -7.55 -20.93
N GLY A 227 9.24 -6.28 -20.81
CA GLY A 227 8.26 -5.17 -20.79
C GLY A 227 7.81 -4.78 -19.39
N SER A 228 6.62 -4.18 -19.25
CA SER A 228 6.06 -3.71 -18.00
C SER A 228 4.69 -4.34 -17.74
N ASN A 229 4.49 -5.00 -16.60
CA ASN A 229 3.25 -5.67 -16.21
C ASN A 229 2.60 -4.91 -15.03
N ILE A 230 2.15 -3.68 -15.28
CA ILE A 230 1.65 -2.72 -14.28
C ILE A 230 0.48 -3.32 -13.49
N TYR A 231 -0.56 -3.76 -14.20
CA TYR A 231 -1.82 -4.20 -13.58
C TYR A 231 -1.65 -5.51 -12.82
N GLU A 232 -0.75 -6.39 -13.28
CA GLU A 232 -0.36 -7.58 -12.54
C GLU A 232 0.39 -7.20 -11.25
N ALA A 233 1.32 -6.27 -11.30
CA ALA A 233 2.05 -5.80 -10.12
C ALA A 233 1.12 -5.19 -9.07
N VAL A 234 0.14 -4.36 -9.50
CA VAL A 234 -0.88 -3.79 -8.61
C VAL A 234 -1.77 -4.89 -8.00
N TYR A 235 -2.20 -5.87 -8.81
CA TYR A 235 -3.01 -7.00 -8.36
C TYR A 235 -2.28 -7.85 -7.32
N LEU A 236 -1.03 -8.22 -7.60
CA LEU A 236 -0.20 -9.03 -6.70
C LEU A 236 0.08 -8.29 -5.39
N THR A 237 0.36 -6.99 -5.47
CA THR A 237 0.53 -6.12 -4.30
C THR A 237 -0.74 -6.14 -3.45
N ALA A 238 -1.90 -5.93 -4.07
CA ALA A 238 -3.19 -5.95 -3.36
C ALA A 238 -3.47 -7.30 -2.69
N ARG A 239 -3.23 -8.40 -3.40
CA ARG A 239 -3.57 -9.76 -2.94
C ARG A 239 -2.59 -10.32 -1.90
N GLN A 240 -1.30 -9.97 -1.98
CA GLN A 240 -0.27 -10.57 -1.14
C GLN A 240 0.16 -9.71 0.04
N LEU A 241 -0.05 -8.38 -0.03
CA LEU A 241 0.42 -7.49 1.03
C LEU A 241 -0.70 -6.95 1.91
N PHE A 242 -1.89 -6.68 1.34
CA PHE A 242 -3.00 -6.16 2.11
C PHE A 242 -3.84 -7.28 2.69
N SER A 243 -4.02 -7.25 4.00
CA SER A 243 -4.95 -8.07 4.75
C SER A 243 -6.25 -7.29 5.00
N ALA A 244 -7.18 -7.86 5.79
CA ALA A 244 -8.43 -7.17 6.17
C ALA A 244 -8.17 -5.72 6.64
N PRO A 245 -8.98 -4.75 6.19
CA PRO A 245 -8.76 -3.34 6.47
C PRO A 245 -8.82 -3.06 7.98
N ARG A 246 -7.76 -2.46 8.51
CA ARG A 246 -7.70 -1.96 9.89
C ARG A 246 -7.61 -0.44 9.94
N GLY A 247 -7.45 0.20 8.79
CA GLY A 247 -7.30 1.63 8.60
C GLY A 247 -7.27 1.95 7.11
N PRO A 248 -6.90 3.18 6.72
CA PRO A 248 -6.76 3.57 5.33
C PRO A 248 -5.73 2.71 4.59
N GLN A 249 -6.06 2.26 3.39
CA GLN A 249 -5.20 1.44 2.55
C GLN A 249 -5.03 2.08 1.18
N ALA A 250 -3.80 2.29 0.75
CA ALA A 250 -3.51 2.90 -0.53
C ALA A 250 -2.35 2.24 -1.28
N ILE A 251 -2.43 2.27 -2.60
CA ILE A 251 -1.32 2.00 -3.50
C ILE A 251 -0.94 3.32 -4.17
N VAL A 252 0.34 3.68 -4.10
CA VAL A 252 0.93 4.78 -4.86
C VAL A 252 1.71 4.18 -6.01
N LEU A 253 1.13 4.25 -7.21
CA LEU A 253 1.69 3.70 -8.44
C LEU A 253 2.43 4.78 -9.20
N ILE A 254 3.69 4.55 -9.55
CA ILE A 254 4.53 5.44 -10.34
C ILE A 254 4.92 4.72 -11.63
N THR A 255 4.48 5.20 -12.80
CA THR A 255 4.64 4.51 -14.09
C THR A 255 4.40 5.47 -15.27
N ASP A 256 4.83 5.10 -16.48
CA ASP A 256 4.37 5.76 -17.71
C ASP A 256 2.98 5.30 -18.15
N GLY A 257 2.53 4.15 -17.66
CA GLY A 257 1.23 3.57 -17.92
C GLY A 257 1.21 2.53 -19.03
N GLU A 258 2.29 2.36 -19.80
CA GLU A 258 2.38 1.35 -20.85
C GLU A 258 2.43 -0.06 -20.22
N ASP A 259 1.43 -0.88 -20.52
CA ASP A 259 1.28 -2.23 -19.95
C ASP A 259 1.34 -3.32 -21.01
N SER A 260 2.34 -4.17 -20.89
CA SER A 260 2.52 -5.31 -21.81
C SER A 260 1.52 -6.44 -21.56
N GLY A 261 1.08 -6.62 -20.32
CA GLY A 261 0.16 -7.69 -19.91
C GLY A 261 -1.23 -7.52 -20.51
N LEU A 262 -1.76 -6.29 -20.49
CA LEU A 262 -3.04 -5.94 -21.12
C LEU A 262 -2.89 -5.43 -22.57
N GLY A 263 -1.66 -5.32 -23.09
CA GLY A 263 -1.39 -4.79 -24.42
C GLY A 263 -1.69 -3.29 -24.56
N LEU A 264 -1.49 -2.52 -23.51
CA LEU A 264 -1.72 -1.06 -23.47
C LEU A 264 -0.42 -0.32 -23.79
N THR A 265 0.03 -0.40 -25.03
CA THR A 265 1.24 0.26 -25.51
C THR A 265 0.92 1.39 -26.49
N THR A 266 1.90 2.22 -26.81
CA THR A 266 1.76 3.28 -27.83
C THR A 266 1.59 2.74 -29.24
N ASP A 267 2.10 1.52 -29.51
CA ASP A 267 1.97 0.88 -30.82
C ASP A 267 0.66 0.10 -30.94
N PRO A 268 -0.31 0.60 -31.75
CA PRO A 268 -1.57 -0.12 -31.98
C PRO A 268 -1.39 -1.51 -32.61
N ALA A 269 -0.24 -1.77 -33.25
CA ALA A 269 0.05 -3.07 -33.83
C ALA A 269 0.47 -4.11 -32.77
N SER A 270 1.04 -3.66 -31.64
CA SER A 270 1.34 -4.53 -30.50
C SER A 270 0.15 -4.79 -29.60
N ALA A 271 -0.98 -4.11 -29.79
CA ALA A 271 -2.18 -4.26 -28.97
C ALA A 271 -2.95 -5.58 -29.21
N ALA A 272 -2.48 -6.46 -30.09
CA ALA A 272 -2.98 -7.82 -30.16
C ALA A 272 -2.42 -8.60 -28.95
N PRO A 273 -3.27 -9.17 -28.07
CA PRO A 273 -2.76 -10.04 -27.02
C PRO A 273 -1.90 -11.11 -27.69
N PRO A 274 -0.66 -11.36 -27.18
CA PRO A 274 0.17 -12.39 -27.75
C PRO A 274 -0.67 -13.67 -27.79
N ALA A 275 -0.85 -14.23 -29.00
CA ALA A 275 -1.52 -15.51 -29.18
C ALA A 275 -0.68 -16.51 -28.38
N GLY A 276 -1.13 -16.84 -27.16
CA GLY A 276 -0.53 -17.90 -26.38
C GLY A 276 -0.45 -19.17 -27.21
N PRO A 277 0.43 -20.11 -26.90
CA PRO A 277 0.54 -21.37 -27.62
C PRO A 277 -0.88 -21.95 -27.80
N ARG A 278 -1.26 -22.27 -29.04
CA ARG A 278 -2.56 -22.78 -29.36
C ARG A 278 -2.86 -23.98 -28.44
N GLY A 279 -3.86 -23.85 -27.57
CA GLY A 279 -4.38 -24.94 -26.75
C GLY A 279 -4.28 -24.72 -25.21
N MET A 280 -3.66 -23.68 -24.71
CA MET A 280 -3.70 -23.37 -23.28
C MET A 280 -4.56 -22.12 -23.05
N SER A 281 -5.77 -22.33 -22.55
CA SER A 281 -6.58 -21.26 -21.96
C SER A 281 -5.95 -20.91 -20.61
N PHE A 282 -4.96 -20.01 -20.61
CA PHE A 282 -4.50 -19.43 -19.36
C PHE A 282 -5.56 -18.40 -18.94
N ASP A 283 -6.08 -18.56 -17.74
CA ASP A 283 -6.89 -17.53 -17.10
C ASP A 283 -5.99 -16.31 -16.87
N ARG A 284 -6.17 -15.29 -17.70
CA ARG A 284 -5.37 -14.07 -17.59
C ARG A 284 -6.08 -13.06 -16.71
N LEU A 285 -5.28 -12.25 -16.01
CA LEU A 285 -5.78 -11.09 -15.30
C LEU A 285 -6.45 -10.13 -16.27
N THR A 286 -7.67 -9.71 -15.94
CA THR A 286 -8.37 -8.64 -16.64
C THR A 286 -8.37 -7.36 -15.80
N PHE A 287 -8.59 -6.21 -16.43
CA PHE A 287 -8.75 -4.95 -15.71
C PHE A 287 -9.92 -5.03 -14.71
N GLU A 288 -10.98 -5.75 -15.06
CA GLU A 288 -12.14 -5.93 -14.18
C GLU A 288 -11.81 -6.76 -12.93
N ASP A 289 -10.99 -7.81 -13.06
CA ASP A 289 -10.51 -8.60 -11.91
C ASP A 289 -9.72 -7.74 -10.93
N LEU A 290 -8.86 -6.86 -11.46
CA LEU A 290 -8.12 -5.91 -10.65
C LEU A 290 -9.05 -4.91 -9.94
N ALA A 291 -9.98 -4.29 -10.69
CA ALA A 291 -10.91 -3.31 -10.13
C ALA A 291 -11.76 -3.91 -8.99
N ARG A 292 -12.28 -5.12 -9.19
CA ARG A 292 -13.03 -5.87 -8.16
C ARG A 292 -12.18 -6.16 -6.93
N THR A 293 -10.94 -6.59 -7.13
CA THR A 293 -10.01 -6.91 -6.04
C THR A 293 -9.72 -5.67 -5.19
N LEU A 294 -9.42 -4.55 -5.81
CA LEU A 294 -9.13 -3.29 -5.11
C LEU A 294 -10.37 -2.76 -4.37
N ALA A 295 -11.54 -2.78 -5.03
CA ALA A 295 -12.78 -2.32 -4.44
C ALA A 295 -13.20 -3.20 -3.24
N ALA A 296 -13.10 -4.54 -3.36
CA ALA A 296 -13.42 -5.46 -2.28
C ALA A 296 -12.48 -5.31 -1.06
N ALA A 297 -11.23 -4.95 -1.31
CA ALA A 297 -10.24 -4.70 -0.26
C ALA A 297 -10.24 -3.25 0.26
N ASN A 298 -11.07 -2.36 -0.32
CA ASN A 298 -11.11 -0.93 -0.02
C ASN A 298 -9.71 -0.28 -0.12
N ILE A 299 -9.00 -0.58 -1.21
CA ILE A 299 -7.66 -0.04 -1.49
C ILE A 299 -7.80 1.09 -2.51
N GLN A 300 -7.38 2.30 -2.15
CA GLN A 300 -7.29 3.42 -3.07
C GLN A 300 -6.03 3.34 -3.92
N VAL A 301 -6.10 3.76 -5.17
CA VAL A 301 -4.93 3.86 -6.05
C VAL A 301 -4.67 5.30 -6.44
N PHE A 302 -3.54 5.84 -6.06
CA PHE A 302 -2.99 7.10 -6.55
C PHE A 302 -1.97 6.78 -7.62
N ALA A 303 -2.16 7.29 -8.82
CA ALA A 303 -1.23 7.06 -9.92
C ALA A 303 -0.48 8.35 -10.28
N ILE A 304 0.82 8.23 -10.47
CA ILE A 304 1.70 9.30 -10.95
C ILE A 304 2.24 8.84 -12.29
N SER A 305 1.74 9.45 -13.36
CA SER A 305 2.23 9.19 -14.71
C SER A 305 3.46 10.03 -15.02
N THR A 306 4.50 9.40 -15.53
CA THR A 306 5.69 10.09 -16.05
C THR A 306 5.44 10.72 -17.42
N GLU A 307 4.34 10.36 -18.07
CA GLU A 307 3.89 10.90 -19.34
C GLU A 307 3.31 12.31 -19.23
N ASN A 308 3.18 12.99 -20.38
CA ASN A 308 2.48 14.26 -20.46
C ASN A 308 0.97 14.07 -20.37
N ARG A 309 0.30 14.95 -19.63
CA ARG A 309 -1.16 14.95 -19.63
C ARG A 309 -1.71 15.27 -21.03
N PRO A 310 -2.64 14.45 -21.54
CA PRO A 310 -3.36 14.80 -22.76
C PRO A 310 -4.10 16.14 -22.59
N LYS A 311 -3.93 17.06 -23.53
CA LYS A 311 -4.49 18.44 -23.43
C LYS A 311 -5.99 18.49 -23.15
N ILE A 312 -6.73 17.48 -23.60
CA ILE A 312 -8.17 17.38 -23.39
C ILE A 312 -8.54 16.92 -21.97
N MET A 313 -7.66 16.20 -21.28
CA MET A 313 -7.90 15.70 -19.92
C MET A 313 -7.72 16.79 -18.85
N THR A 314 -8.45 17.88 -19.02
CA THR A 314 -8.50 18.97 -18.01
C THR A 314 -9.23 18.51 -16.75
N ALA A 315 -9.07 19.21 -15.63
CA ALA A 315 -9.83 18.95 -14.40
C ALA A 315 -11.35 19.01 -14.66
N ALA A 316 -11.81 19.95 -15.50
CA ALA A 316 -13.21 20.05 -15.89
C ALA A 316 -13.68 18.85 -16.73
N TRP A 317 -12.83 18.35 -17.62
CA TRP A 317 -13.13 17.12 -18.38
C TRP A 317 -13.25 15.91 -17.47
N LEU A 318 -12.30 15.73 -16.55
CA LEU A 318 -12.33 14.64 -15.57
C LEU A 318 -13.57 14.73 -14.67
N ALA A 319 -13.89 15.91 -14.16
CA ALA A 319 -15.09 16.12 -13.33
C ALA A 319 -16.38 15.77 -14.09
N LYS A 320 -16.49 16.16 -15.38
CA LYS A 320 -17.65 15.82 -16.23
C LYS A 320 -17.80 14.31 -16.44
N HIS A 321 -16.72 13.55 -16.35
CA HIS A 321 -16.71 12.10 -16.57
C HIS A 321 -16.50 11.31 -15.26
N ALA A 322 -16.73 11.93 -14.10
CA ALA A 322 -16.53 11.31 -12.81
C ALA A 322 -17.35 10.02 -12.63
N ASP A 323 -18.58 10.02 -13.15
CA ASP A 323 -19.52 8.89 -13.02
C ASP A 323 -19.57 7.99 -14.26
N ALA A 324 -18.77 8.31 -15.30
CA ALA A 324 -18.78 7.57 -16.56
C ALA A 324 -17.51 6.73 -16.72
N THR A 325 -17.63 5.55 -17.35
CA THR A 325 -16.48 4.76 -17.77
C THR A 325 -15.62 5.57 -18.76
N LEU A 326 -14.34 5.74 -18.43
CA LEU A 326 -13.38 6.47 -19.27
C LEU A 326 -12.87 5.65 -20.45
N VAL A 327 -12.83 4.32 -20.29
CA VAL A 327 -12.33 3.40 -21.32
C VAL A 327 -13.43 3.15 -22.36
N THR A 328 -13.64 4.08 -23.27
CA THR A 328 -14.62 4.00 -24.33
C THR A 328 -13.99 4.18 -25.71
N PRO A 329 -14.60 3.62 -26.79
CA PRO A 329 -14.12 3.87 -28.15
C PRO A 329 -14.10 5.37 -28.50
N ASP A 330 -15.03 6.16 -27.98
CA ASP A 330 -15.10 7.59 -28.24
C ASP A 330 -13.98 8.38 -27.52
N ALA A 331 -13.60 7.99 -26.33
CA ALA A 331 -12.44 8.59 -25.65
C ALA A 331 -11.14 8.37 -26.42
N ARG A 332 -10.97 7.19 -27.06
CA ARG A 332 -9.81 6.95 -27.95
C ARG A 332 -9.79 7.87 -29.16
N LYS A 333 -10.97 8.21 -29.73
CA LYS A 333 -11.07 9.19 -30.84
C LYS A 333 -10.65 10.59 -30.44
N LEU A 334 -10.62 10.92 -29.15
CA LEU A 334 -10.14 12.21 -28.64
C LEU A 334 -8.59 12.29 -28.58
N GLY A 335 -7.88 11.26 -29.02
CA GLY A 335 -6.41 11.23 -29.01
C GLY A 335 -5.82 11.00 -27.61
N ILE A 336 -6.61 10.47 -26.66
CA ILE A 336 -6.10 10.07 -25.34
C ILE A 336 -5.54 8.66 -25.48
N PRO A 337 -4.27 8.43 -25.09
CA PRO A 337 -3.68 7.10 -25.13
C PRO A 337 -4.47 6.09 -24.28
N PRO A 338 -4.66 4.84 -24.74
CA PRO A 338 -5.38 3.82 -23.98
C PRO A 338 -4.81 3.63 -22.57
N TYR A 339 -3.50 3.58 -22.41
CA TYR A 339 -2.86 3.41 -21.10
C TYR A 339 -3.19 4.55 -20.13
N THR A 340 -3.26 5.80 -20.60
CA THR A 340 -3.69 6.94 -19.75
C THR A 340 -5.16 6.82 -19.33
N LEU A 341 -6.04 6.36 -20.24
CA LEU A 341 -7.46 6.13 -19.92
C LEU A 341 -7.63 5.03 -18.87
N TYR A 342 -6.87 3.94 -18.97
CA TYR A 342 -6.93 2.84 -18.00
C TYR A 342 -6.39 3.26 -16.63
N LEU A 343 -5.32 4.05 -16.57
CA LEU A 343 -4.84 4.63 -15.30
C LEU A 343 -5.90 5.56 -14.68
N ALA A 344 -6.50 6.44 -15.48
CA ALA A 344 -7.55 7.33 -15.02
C ALA A 344 -8.79 6.57 -14.52
N GLU A 345 -9.19 5.50 -15.23
CA GLU A 345 -10.29 4.63 -14.81
C GLU A 345 -9.98 3.90 -13.51
N LEU A 346 -8.75 3.40 -13.34
CA LEU A 346 -8.33 2.71 -12.13
C LEU A 346 -8.44 3.61 -10.90
N VAL A 347 -7.87 4.82 -10.97
CA VAL A 347 -7.93 5.77 -9.85
C VAL A 347 -9.34 6.23 -9.55
N ARG A 348 -10.18 6.43 -10.59
CA ARG A 348 -11.59 6.79 -10.43
C ARG A 348 -12.37 5.71 -9.68
N ARG A 349 -12.21 4.44 -10.07
CA ARG A 349 -12.92 3.30 -9.43
C ARG A 349 -12.50 3.07 -7.99
N THR A 350 -11.29 3.47 -7.63
CA THR A 350 -10.74 3.25 -6.29
C THR A 350 -10.77 4.49 -5.39
N GLY A 351 -11.26 5.63 -5.89
CA GLY A 351 -11.34 6.88 -5.11
C GLY A 351 -10.00 7.60 -4.94
N GLY A 352 -8.97 7.21 -5.71
CA GLY A 352 -7.70 7.90 -5.73
C GLY A 352 -7.64 9.08 -6.71
N GLN A 353 -6.46 9.36 -7.24
CA GLN A 353 -6.25 10.46 -8.18
C GLN A 353 -5.08 10.17 -9.13
N LEU A 354 -5.19 10.64 -10.38
CA LEU A 354 -4.11 10.60 -11.37
C LEU A 354 -3.37 11.94 -11.39
N TYR A 355 -2.07 11.87 -11.24
CA TYR A 355 -1.14 12.99 -11.35
C TYR A 355 -0.23 12.79 -12.55
N PHE A 356 0.26 13.91 -13.12
CA PHE A 356 1.23 13.89 -14.22
C PHE A 356 2.51 14.56 -13.74
N LEU A 357 3.62 13.81 -13.76
CA LEU A 357 4.90 14.25 -13.21
C LEU A 357 5.38 15.58 -13.81
N ARG A 358 5.22 15.75 -15.12
CA ARG A 358 5.71 16.93 -15.84
C ARG A 358 4.88 18.20 -15.63
N GLU A 359 3.72 18.09 -14.98
CA GLU A 359 2.87 19.24 -14.61
C GLU A 359 2.93 19.55 -13.12
N ALA A 360 3.38 18.59 -12.31
CA ALA A 360 3.56 18.82 -10.90
C ALA A 360 4.68 19.84 -10.69
N GLN A 361 4.44 20.84 -9.85
CA GLN A 361 5.48 21.80 -9.45
C GLN A 361 6.67 21.07 -8.83
N SER A 362 6.39 19.94 -8.15
CA SER A 362 7.38 19.04 -7.59
C SER A 362 6.73 17.68 -7.35
N LEU A 363 7.37 16.60 -7.79
CA LEU A 363 6.93 15.23 -7.45
C LEU A 363 6.91 15.02 -5.94
N SER A 364 7.88 15.57 -5.22
CA SER A 364 7.93 15.51 -3.76
C SER A 364 6.71 16.18 -3.11
N ASP A 365 6.22 17.29 -3.65
CA ASP A 365 5.02 17.96 -3.13
C ASP A 365 3.77 17.14 -3.41
N THR A 366 3.67 16.55 -4.60
CA THR A 366 2.58 15.63 -4.96
C THR A 366 2.53 14.44 -3.99
N LEU A 367 3.67 13.81 -3.73
CA LEU A 367 3.76 12.67 -2.82
C LEU A 367 3.46 13.04 -1.37
N ARG A 368 3.87 14.24 -0.91
CA ARG A 368 3.45 14.77 0.39
C ARG A 368 1.94 15.00 0.47
N GLN A 369 1.32 15.53 -0.59
CA GLN A 369 -0.14 15.71 -0.62
C GLN A 369 -0.87 14.36 -0.57
N ILE A 370 -0.39 13.34 -1.29
CA ILE A 370 -0.93 11.98 -1.23
C ILE A 370 -0.83 11.43 0.21
N ALA A 371 0.35 11.55 0.84
CA ALA A 371 0.56 11.10 2.22
C ALA A 371 -0.42 11.77 3.19
N GLN A 372 -0.55 13.11 3.12
CA GLN A 372 -1.47 13.88 3.96
C GLN A 372 -2.92 13.47 3.74
N ARG A 373 -3.29 13.18 2.50
CA ARG A 373 -4.65 12.74 2.16
C ARG A 373 -4.94 11.36 2.73
N VAL A 374 -4.07 10.37 2.50
CA VAL A 374 -4.24 9.01 3.02
C VAL A 374 -4.29 8.98 4.54
N SER A 375 -3.39 9.72 5.23
CA SER A 375 -3.39 9.82 6.71
C SER A 375 -4.59 10.62 7.27
N ALA A 376 -5.42 11.21 6.43
CA ALA A 376 -6.57 12.03 6.84
C ALA A 376 -7.91 11.49 6.36
N GLU A 377 -7.99 10.23 6.00
CA GLU A 377 -9.21 9.58 5.54
C GLU A 377 -10.12 9.16 6.67
N TYR A 378 -11.41 9.28 6.42
CA TYR A 378 -12.47 8.71 7.23
C TYR A 378 -12.80 7.31 6.71
N LEU A 379 -13.04 6.37 7.62
CA LEU A 379 -13.53 5.04 7.28
C LEU A 379 -14.98 4.92 7.76
N LEU A 380 -15.87 4.65 6.82
CA LEU A 380 -17.30 4.45 7.06
C LEU A 380 -17.63 2.97 6.81
N GLY A 381 -18.59 2.43 7.55
CA GLY A 381 -19.10 1.09 7.31
C GLY A 381 -20.63 1.07 7.33
N PHE A 382 -21.22 0.43 6.34
CA PHE A 382 -22.67 0.28 6.22
C PHE A 382 -23.04 -1.11 5.69
N THR A 383 -24.28 -1.54 5.90
CA THR A 383 -24.81 -2.77 5.31
C THR A 383 -25.30 -2.50 3.89
N PRO A 384 -24.81 -3.24 2.88
CA PRO A 384 -25.20 -3.06 1.49
C PRO A 384 -26.66 -3.46 1.26
N LEU A 385 -27.26 -2.94 0.18
CA LEU A 385 -28.51 -3.46 -0.34
C LEU A 385 -28.34 -4.90 -0.81
N PRO A 386 -29.37 -5.77 -0.67
CA PRO A 386 -29.35 -7.08 -1.30
C PRO A 386 -29.20 -6.91 -2.82
N SER A 387 -28.25 -7.61 -3.42
CA SER A 387 -28.12 -7.63 -4.88
C SER A 387 -29.35 -8.29 -5.48
N THR A 388 -30.16 -7.52 -6.23
CA THR A 388 -31.45 -7.97 -6.79
C THR A 388 -31.32 -8.52 -8.21
N ASP A 389 -30.19 -8.27 -8.90
CA ASP A 389 -30.01 -8.65 -10.30
C ASP A 389 -29.01 -9.80 -10.47
N SER A 390 -29.55 -11.00 -10.76
CA SER A 390 -28.75 -12.19 -11.06
C SER A 390 -28.11 -12.18 -12.46
N ASP A 391 -28.59 -11.37 -13.40
CA ASP A 391 -28.29 -11.49 -14.82
C ASP A 391 -27.63 -10.25 -15.48
N ALA A 392 -27.35 -9.19 -14.73
CA ALA A 392 -26.77 -7.98 -15.28
C ALA A 392 -25.23 -8.06 -15.45
N PRO A 393 -24.64 -7.40 -16.48
CA PRO A 393 -23.19 -7.36 -16.69
C PRO A 393 -22.42 -6.65 -15.57
N HIS A 394 -23.11 -5.94 -14.68
CA HIS A 394 -22.56 -5.25 -13.49
C HIS A 394 -22.80 -6.02 -12.19
N ARG A 395 -23.03 -7.34 -12.25
CA ARG A 395 -23.30 -8.19 -11.09
C ARG A 395 -22.33 -7.94 -9.93
N GLY A 396 -22.90 -7.56 -8.78
CA GLY A 396 -22.15 -7.28 -7.56
C GLY A 396 -21.55 -5.87 -7.44
N TRP A 397 -21.65 -5.03 -8.48
CA TRP A 397 -21.31 -3.62 -8.39
C TRP A 397 -22.49 -2.79 -7.94
N HIS A 398 -22.25 -1.90 -6.98
CA HIS A 398 -23.19 -0.92 -6.44
C HIS A 398 -22.62 0.47 -6.60
N SER A 399 -23.42 1.44 -6.99
CA SER A 399 -23.01 2.85 -6.99
C SER A 399 -22.91 3.36 -5.56
N LEU A 400 -21.91 4.19 -5.31
CA LEU A 400 -21.67 4.77 -4.00
C LEU A 400 -21.63 6.30 -4.10
N ARG A 401 -22.41 6.97 -3.24
CA ARG A 401 -22.34 8.41 -3.08
C ARG A 401 -22.24 8.76 -1.59
N ILE A 402 -21.31 9.64 -1.26
CA ILE A 402 -21.09 10.12 0.11
C ILE A 402 -21.19 11.63 0.12
N GLU A 403 -21.98 12.17 1.06
CA GLU A 403 -22.16 13.59 1.24
C GLU A 403 -21.76 14.02 2.66
N VAL A 404 -21.29 15.27 2.78
CA VAL A 404 -21.08 15.94 4.07
C VAL A 404 -22.17 16.96 4.30
N VAL A 405 -22.92 16.78 5.37
CA VAL A 405 -24.05 17.65 5.73
C VAL A 405 -23.53 18.95 6.33
N GLY A 406 -24.16 20.07 5.90
CA GLY A 406 -23.89 21.39 6.48
C GLY A 406 -22.64 22.09 5.96
N ARG A 407 -21.99 21.56 4.91
CA ARG A 407 -20.82 22.17 4.27
C ARG A 407 -20.97 22.17 2.75
N THR A 408 -21.38 23.29 2.19
CA THR A 408 -21.51 23.48 0.74
C THR A 408 -20.17 23.75 0.04
N ASP A 409 -19.13 24.06 0.82
CA ASP A 409 -17.75 24.31 0.39
C ASP A 409 -16.88 23.05 0.36
N ALA A 410 -17.42 21.92 0.80
CA ALA A 410 -16.68 20.67 0.90
C ALA A 410 -16.96 19.72 -0.28
N THR A 411 -15.90 19.11 -0.79
CA THR A 411 -15.97 18.01 -1.76
C THR A 411 -15.57 16.71 -1.08
N VAL A 412 -16.40 15.69 -1.20
CA VAL A 412 -16.07 14.34 -0.71
C VAL A 412 -15.47 13.54 -1.84
N VAL A 413 -14.27 13.02 -1.62
CA VAL A 413 -13.57 12.17 -2.58
C VAL A 413 -13.58 10.76 -2.06
N HIS A 414 -14.19 9.85 -2.81
CA HIS A 414 -14.38 8.45 -2.48
C HIS A 414 -14.44 7.61 -3.76
N GLN A 415 -14.42 6.29 -3.63
CA GLN A 415 -14.66 5.40 -4.79
C GLN A 415 -16.10 5.60 -5.32
N ALA A 416 -16.26 5.63 -6.64
CA ALA A 416 -17.57 5.85 -7.27
C ALA A 416 -18.52 4.64 -7.13
N ALA A 417 -17.95 3.44 -6.92
CA ALA A 417 -18.71 2.21 -6.78
C ALA A 417 -17.93 1.23 -5.89
N TYR A 418 -18.62 0.27 -5.31
CA TYR A 418 -18.02 -0.82 -4.55
C TYR A 418 -18.52 -2.18 -5.05
N TYR A 419 -17.78 -3.23 -4.76
CA TYR A 419 -18.09 -4.57 -5.22
C TYR A 419 -18.44 -5.50 -4.05
N VAL A 420 -19.59 -6.14 -4.14
CA VAL A 420 -20.02 -7.19 -3.21
C VAL A 420 -19.93 -8.54 -3.93
N PRO A 421 -19.02 -9.43 -3.54
CA PRO A 421 -18.95 -10.77 -4.10
C PRO A 421 -20.27 -11.51 -3.91
N ALA A 422 -20.68 -12.30 -4.90
CA ALA A 422 -21.84 -13.17 -4.77
C ALA A 422 -21.65 -14.10 -3.57
N THR A 423 -22.59 -14.11 -2.63
CA THR A 423 -22.61 -15.11 -1.56
C THR A 423 -22.89 -16.48 -2.16
N ARG A 424 -22.05 -17.47 -1.79
CA ARG A 424 -22.28 -18.89 -2.11
C ARG A 424 -23.46 -19.44 -1.32
#